data_a57007f2d5738c5ab988f552511c5af5
#
_entry.id   a57007f2d5738c5ab988f552511c5af5
#
_cell.length_a   1.000
_cell.length_b   1.000
_cell.length_c   1.000
_cell.angle_alpha   90.00
_cell.angle_beta   90.00
_cell.angle_gamma   90.00
#
_symmetry.space_group_name_H-M   'P 1'
#
loop_
_entity.id
_entity.type
_entity.pdbx_description
1 polymer ?
#
loop_
_entity_poly.entity_id
_entity_poly.type
_entity_poly.pdbx_seq_one_letter_code
_entity_poly.pdbx_strand_id
1 'polypeptide(L)'
;MKNILRVVSLAVLGMIGLKAQTASVVRAGSYEVGGFVGASYGIDKSRFMGGANVTYAATKWILPYTEFSYFPGIGRRQSRTIPGLTRPVDISYNIPLTDFHGGVHIRIPIRELPIVPYGVIGVGMIHAPERQINVNVEGIQVKLPVEASTNAAVNFGGGLRYYINQRFGVRAEAKLYKPSGQFKETFGKVEFGFFVQLR
;
A
#
# COMPACT_ATOMS: atom_id res chain seq x y z
N MET A 1 22.08 -7.49 10.53
CA MET A 1 21.25 -8.42 9.75
C MET A 1 20.94 -9.74 10.46
N LYS A 2 21.88 -10.39 11.18
CA LYS A 2 21.64 -11.69 11.88
C LYS A 2 20.56 -11.64 12.98
N ASN A 3 20.39 -10.51 13.66
CA ASN A 3 19.39 -10.38 14.76
C ASN A 3 17.95 -10.19 14.27
N ILE A 4 17.75 -9.58 13.10
CA ILE A 4 16.43 -9.41 12.51
C ILE A 4 15.85 -10.76 12.05
N LEU A 5 16.72 -11.62 11.49
CA LEU A 5 16.32 -12.96 11.07
C LEU A 5 15.87 -13.84 12.26
N ARG A 6 16.50 -13.69 13.42
CA ARG A 6 16.14 -14.43 14.64
C ARG A 6 14.81 -13.99 15.22
N VAL A 7 14.51 -12.68 15.20
CA VAL A 7 13.23 -12.14 15.68
C VAL A 7 12.07 -12.58 14.78
N VAL A 8 12.28 -12.58 13.46
CA VAL A 8 11.28 -13.05 12.50
C VAL A 8 11.04 -14.56 12.65
N SER A 9 12.11 -15.36 12.86
CA SER A 9 11.97 -16.80 13.09
C SER A 9 11.25 -17.14 14.40
N LEU A 10 11.47 -16.39 15.48
CA LEU A 10 10.74 -16.60 16.74
C LEU A 10 9.27 -16.23 16.64
N ALA A 11 8.93 -15.14 15.91
CA ALA A 11 7.55 -14.74 15.68
C ALA A 11 6.79 -15.78 14.84
N VAL A 12 7.43 -16.40 13.85
CA VAL A 12 6.82 -17.46 13.02
C VAL A 12 6.62 -18.74 13.83
N LEU A 13 7.58 -19.13 14.68
CA LEU A 13 7.45 -20.33 15.54
C LEU A 13 6.40 -20.16 16.63
N GLY A 14 6.21 -18.97 17.19
CA GLY A 14 5.16 -18.68 18.19
C GLY A 14 3.74 -18.78 17.64
N MET A 15 3.55 -18.63 16.34
CA MET A 15 2.22 -18.71 15.68
C MET A 15 1.74 -20.16 15.42
N ILE A 16 2.63 -21.13 15.44
CA ILE A 16 2.31 -22.54 15.12
C ILE A 16 1.58 -23.25 16.29
N GLY A 17 1.64 -22.69 17.50
CA GLY A 17 1.05 -23.29 18.71
C GLY A 17 -0.43 -23.02 18.96
N LEU A 18 -1.04 -22.07 18.25
CA LEU A 18 -2.46 -21.78 18.39
C LEU A 18 -3.26 -22.73 17.47
N LYS A 19 -3.86 -23.75 18.04
CA LYS A 19 -4.88 -24.57 17.36
C LYS A 19 -6.04 -23.67 16.95
N ALA A 20 -5.93 -23.00 15.79
CA ALA A 20 -7.06 -22.33 15.17
C ALA A 20 -8.09 -23.41 14.83
N GLN A 21 -9.31 -23.27 15.33
CA GLN A 21 -10.43 -24.11 14.93
C GLN A 21 -10.61 -24.00 13.43
N THR A 22 -10.18 -25.01 12.72
CA THR A 22 -9.99 -25.05 11.26
C THR A 22 -11.28 -25.14 10.46
N ALA A 23 -12.42 -25.31 11.12
CA ALA A 23 -13.71 -25.35 10.46
C ALA A 23 -14.23 -23.92 10.23
N SER A 24 -14.27 -23.49 8.96
CA SER A 24 -15.01 -22.31 8.48
C SER A 24 -14.48 -20.90 8.84
N VAL A 25 -13.17 -20.71 8.96
CA VAL A 25 -12.61 -19.36 9.15
C VAL A 25 -12.85 -18.50 7.91
N VAL A 26 -12.78 -19.10 6.72
CA VAL A 26 -13.04 -18.44 5.44
C VAL A 26 -14.53 -18.54 5.10
N ARG A 27 -15.29 -17.48 5.34
CA ARG A 27 -16.74 -17.43 5.16
C ARG A 27 -17.12 -16.62 3.92
N ALA A 28 -18.03 -17.14 3.12
CA ALA A 28 -18.73 -16.36 2.11
C ALA A 28 -19.84 -15.51 2.78
N GLY A 29 -20.17 -14.36 2.19
CA GLY A 29 -21.20 -13.44 2.69
C GLY A 29 -20.75 -12.57 3.87
N SER A 30 -19.44 -12.54 4.21
CA SER A 30 -18.91 -11.71 5.29
C SER A 30 -18.19 -10.48 4.74
N TYR A 31 -18.17 -9.40 5.53
CA TYR A 31 -17.33 -8.23 5.31
C TYR A 31 -16.06 -8.32 6.16
N GLU A 32 -14.96 -7.87 5.61
CA GLU A 32 -13.72 -7.69 6.37
C GLU A 32 -13.35 -6.20 6.31
N VAL A 33 -13.25 -5.57 7.46
CA VAL A 33 -12.85 -4.17 7.62
C VAL A 33 -11.52 -4.14 8.33
N GLY A 34 -10.55 -3.43 7.79
CA GLY A 34 -9.20 -3.43 8.34
C GLY A 34 -8.45 -2.13 8.15
N GLY A 35 -7.41 -1.99 8.96
CA GLY A 35 -6.41 -0.96 8.85
C GLY A 35 -5.02 -1.57 8.62
N PHE A 36 -4.13 -0.80 8.03
CA PHE A 36 -2.77 -1.24 7.75
C PHE A 36 -1.76 -0.10 7.82
N VAL A 37 -0.53 -0.47 8.04
CA VAL A 37 0.64 0.38 7.94
C VAL A 37 1.70 -0.32 7.11
N GLY A 38 2.60 0.45 6.52
CA GLY A 38 3.62 -0.14 5.68
C GLY A 38 4.62 0.87 5.14
N ALA A 39 5.31 0.47 4.10
CA ALA A 39 6.27 1.29 3.41
C ALA A 39 6.07 1.23 1.89
N SER A 40 6.17 2.38 1.24
CA SER A 40 6.28 2.49 -0.21
C SER A 40 7.74 2.44 -0.64
N TYR A 41 7.99 1.92 -1.83
CA TYR A 41 9.32 1.83 -2.45
C TYR A 41 9.22 2.05 -3.97
N GLY A 42 10.33 2.40 -4.59
CA GLY A 42 10.41 2.56 -6.06
C GLY A 42 10.46 4.01 -6.55
N ILE A 43 10.36 4.99 -5.65
CA ILE A 43 10.60 6.40 -5.97
C ILE A 43 11.55 6.95 -4.91
N ASP A 44 12.81 7.15 -5.25
CA ASP A 44 13.93 7.68 -4.46
C ASP A 44 14.20 7.01 -3.09
N LYS A 45 13.22 6.94 -2.19
CA LYS A 45 13.39 6.38 -0.83
C LYS A 45 12.12 5.68 -0.35
N SER A 46 12.29 4.64 0.44
CA SER A 46 11.18 4.03 1.17
C SER A 46 10.52 5.03 2.11
N ARG A 47 9.20 5.12 2.08
CA ARG A 47 8.39 6.02 2.90
C ARG A 47 7.33 5.25 3.64
N PHE A 48 7.11 5.64 4.90
CA PHE A 48 6.00 5.13 5.68
C PHE A 48 4.66 5.49 5.02
N MET A 49 3.70 4.59 5.11
CA MET A 49 2.34 4.81 4.64
C MET A 49 1.35 4.07 5.54
N GLY A 50 0.10 4.44 5.47
CA GLY A 50 -0.98 3.76 6.18
C GLY A 50 -2.31 3.93 5.46
N GLY A 51 -3.28 3.13 5.87
CA GLY A 51 -4.58 3.16 5.24
C GLY A 51 -5.60 2.23 5.87
N ALA A 52 -6.73 2.12 5.20
CA ALA A 52 -7.83 1.25 5.58
C ALA A 52 -8.44 0.58 4.35
N ASN A 53 -9.07 -0.56 4.55
CA ASN A 53 -9.78 -1.24 3.49
C ASN A 53 -11.05 -1.93 3.99
N VAL A 54 -11.93 -2.17 3.04
CA VAL A 54 -13.12 -2.99 3.20
C VAL A 54 -13.11 -4.04 2.10
N THR A 55 -13.35 -5.29 2.46
CA THR A 55 -13.53 -6.38 1.51
C THR A 55 -14.84 -7.10 1.77
N TYR A 56 -15.48 -7.59 0.73
CA TYR A 56 -16.66 -8.43 0.81
C TYR A 56 -16.34 -9.83 0.29
N ALA A 57 -16.56 -10.85 1.09
CA ALA A 57 -16.36 -12.24 0.70
C ALA A 57 -17.51 -12.74 -0.16
N ALA A 58 -17.55 -12.38 -1.44
CA ALA A 58 -18.58 -12.86 -2.36
C ALA A 58 -18.61 -14.39 -2.44
N THR A 59 -17.46 -15.01 -2.41
CA THR A 59 -17.28 -16.47 -2.33
C THR A 59 -16.11 -16.81 -1.39
N LYS A 60 -15.83 -18.09 -1.19
CA LYS A 60 -14.59 -18.50 -0.47
C LYS A 60 -13.32 -18.01 -1.18
N TRP A 61 -13.38 -17.75 -2.48
CA TRP A 61 -12.23 -17.50 -3.35
C TRP A 61 -12.12 -16.02 -3.75
N ILE A 62 -13.25 -15.35 -3.92
CA ILE A 62 -13.33 -14.02 -4.54
C ILE A 62 -13.82 -13.00 -3.52
N LEU A 63 -12.99 -11.96 -3.29
CA LEU A 63 -13.30 -10.84 -2.40
C LEU A 63 -13.10 -9.53 -3.15
N PRO A 64 -14.17 -8.93 -3.68
CA PRO A 64 -14.15 -7.51 -4.02
C PRO A 64 -13.67 -6.67 -2.85
N TYR A 65 -12.86 -5.64 -3.12
CA TYR A 65 -12.33 -4.75 -2.10
C TYR A 65 -12.34 -3.29 -2.54
N THR A 66 -12.35 -2.42 -1.57
CA THR A 66 -11.98 -1.00 -1.68
C THR A 66 -10.91 -0.68 -0.66
N GLU A 67 -10.00 0.18 -1.03
CA GLU A 67 -8.86 0.54 -0.20
C GLU A 67 -8.50 2.00 -0.36
N PHE A 68 -8.23 2.65 0.76
CA PHE A 68 -7.69 3.99 0.85
C PHE A 68 -6.30 3.93 1.48
N SER A 69 -5.31 4.57 0.85
CA SER A 69 -3.94 4.68 1.36
C SER A 69 -3.49 6.14 1.38
N TYR A 70 -2.74 6.49 2.42
CA TYR A 70 -2.10 7.79 2.55
C TYR A 70 -0.58 7.61 2.64
N PHE A 71 0.12 8.33 1.79
CA PHE A 71 1.58 8.40 1.74
C PHE A 71 1.99 9.82 2.13
N PRO A 72 2.58 10.03 3.32
CA PRO A 72 2.88 11.39 3.83
C PRO A 72 3.92 12.14 3.00
N GLY A 73 4.69 11.44 2.19
CA GLY A 73 5.61 12.11 1.25
C GLY A 73 6.31 11.12 0.36
N ILE A 74 6.08 11.22 -0.94
CA ILE A 74 6.84 10.52 -1.97
C ILE A 74 7.84 11.50 -2.57
N GLY A 75 9.12 11.11 -2.62
CA GLY A 75 10.18 11.92 -3.21
C GLY A 75 9.96 12.07 -4.71
N ARG A 76 10.07 13.28 -5.21
CA ARG A 76 10.07 13.60 -6.62
C ARG A 76 11.31 14.40 -6.98
N ARG A 77 11.85 14.14 -8.16
CA ARG A 77 12.91 14.92 -8.76
C ARG A 77 12.41 15.50 -10.07
N GLN A 78 12.56 16.78 -10.24
CA GLN A 78 12.18 17.48 -11.47
C GLN A 78 13.28 18.48 -11.84
N SER A 79 13.74 18.41 -13.10
CA SER A 79 14.62 19.42 -13.66
C SER A 79 13.77 20.57 -14.18
N ARG A 80 14.01 21.80 -13.69
CA ARG A 80 13.32 23.02 -14.16
C ARG A 80 14.31 24.10 -14.53
N THR A 81 14.03 24.78 -15.63
CA THR A 81 14.73 26.03 -15.99
C THR A 81 14.10 27.17 -15.20
N ILE A 82 14.90 27.84 -14.37
CA ILE A 82 14.49 29.01 -13.61
C ILE A 82 14.88 30.25 -14.40
N PRO A 83 13.98 31.23 -14.60
CA PRO A 83 14.32 32.47 -15.25
C PRO A 83 15.52 33.15 -14.57
N GLY A 84 16.56 33.50 -15.37
CA GLY A 84 17.80 34.06 -14.84
C GLY A 84 18.95 33.07 -14.64
N LEU A 85 18.72 31.76 -14.77
CA LEU A 85 19.76 30.74 -14.73
C LEU A 85 19.96 30.11 -16.10
N THR A 86 21.22 29.95 -16.50
CA THR A 86 21.62 29.38 -17.82
C THR A 86 21.54 27.86 -17.84
N ARG A 87 21.37 27.20 -16.66
CA ARG A 87 21.31 25.74 -16.57
C ARG A 87 20.04 25.30 -15.84
N PRO A 88 19.42 24.17 -16.25
CA PRO A 88 18.32 23.60 -15.50
C PRO A 88 18.78 23.15 -14.12
N VAL A 89 17.95 23.37 -13.12
CA VAL A 89 18.21 23.00 -11.72
C VAL A 89 17.40 21.76 -11.38
N ASP A 90 18.04 20.75 -10.83
CA ASP A 90 17.38 19.55 -10.32
C ASP A 90 16.80 19.80 -8.93
N ILE A 91 15.49 19.79 -8.86
CA ILE A 91 14.73 20.06 -7.63
C ILE A 91 14.20 18.74 -7.11
N SER A 92 14.59 18.39 -5.88
CA SER A 92 14.02 17.24 -5.15
C SER A 92 13.05 17.72 -4.10
N TYR A 93 11.84 17.18 -4.10
CA TYR A 93 10.79 17.55 -3.15
C TYR A 93 9.91 16.35 -2.80
N ASN A 94 9.21 16.43 -1.66
CA ASN A 94 8.29 15.40 -1.21
C ASN A 94 6.84 15.87 -1.41
N ILE A 95 6.02 15.01 -2.01
CA ILE A 95 4.58 15.25 -2.18
C ILE A 95 3.81 14.19 -1.40
N PRO A 96 2.84 14.57 -0.54
CA PRO A 96 1.90 13.60 0.00
C PRO A 96 1.01 13.08 -1.13
N LEU A 97 0.69 11.79 -1.09
CA LEU A 97 -0.23 11.17 -2.03
C LEU A 97 -1.37 10.51 -1.27
N THR A 98 -2.55 10.59 -1.85
CA THR A 98 -3.69 9.76 -1.48
C THR A 98 -3.98 8.80 -2.61
N ASP A 99 -4.31 7.58 -2.25
CA ASP A 99 -4.60 6.49 -3.16
C ASP A 99 -5.95 5.89 -2.80
N PHE A 100 -6.82 5.74 -3.78
CA PHE A 100 -8.11 5.07 -3.64
C PHE A 100 -8.25 4.03 -4.75
N HIS A 101 -8.33 2.77 -4.36
CA HIS A 101 -8.42 1.64 -5.28
C HIS A 101 -9.58 0.72 -4.94
N GLY A 102 -10.15 0.13 -5.98
CA GLY A 102 -11.05 -1.00 -5.88
C GLY A 102 -10.57 -2.15 -6.77
N GLY A 103 -10.94 -3.36 -6.43
CA GLY A 103 -10.51 -4.53 -7.18
C GLY A 103 -10.98 -5.83 -6.56
N VAL A 104 -10.21 -6.87 -6.80
CA VAL A 104 -10.54 -8.23 -6.34
C VAL A 104 -9.31 -8.86 -5.70
N HIS A 105 -9.51 -9.46 -4.52
CA HIS A 105 -8.59 -10.44 -3.94
C HIS A 105 -9.05 -11.84 -4.34
N ILE A 106 -8.13 -12.65 -4.83
CA ILE A 106 -8.34 -14.04 -5.18
C ILE A 106 -7.64 -14.89 -4.13
N ARG A 107 -8.40 -15.45 -3.18
CA ARG A 107 -7.89 -16.29 -2.10
C ARG A 107 -7.66 -17.72 -2.55
N ILE A 108 -6.65 -18.37 -1.98
CA ILE A 108 -6.36 -19.79 -2.16
C ILE A 108 -6.44 -20.44 -0.77
N PRO A 109 -7.65 -20.83 -0.29
CA PRO A 109 -7.79 -21.46 1.03
C PRO A 109 -7.09 -22.81 1.03
N ILE A 110 -6.14 -22.97 1.96
CA ILE A 110 -5.47 -24.25 2.18
C ILE A 110 -6.24 -24.97 3.29
N ARG A 111 -6.66 -26.21 3.03
CA ARG A 111 -7.38 -27.01 4.02
C ARG A 111 -6.56 -27.07 5.33
N GLU A 112 -7.28 -26.90 6.46
CA GLU A 112 -6.72 -27.06 7.82
C GLU A 112 -5.68 -26.02 8.25
N LEU A 113 -5.36 -25.03 7.40
CA LEU A 113 -4.44 -23.96 7.78
C LEU A 113 -5.18 -22.64 7.98
N PRO A 114 -4.84 -21.89 9.02
CA PRO A 114 -5.38 -20.54 9.25
C PRO A 114 -4.72 -19.49 8.32
N ILE A 115 -3.75 -19.91 7.49
CA ILE A 115 -3.03 -19.06 6.55
C ILE A 115 -3.67 -19.21 5.18
N VAL A 116 -4.02 -18.08 4.56
CA VAL A 116 -4.68 -18.01 3.26
C VAL A 116 -3.87 -17.09 2.35
N PRO A 117 -3.09 -17.64 1.42
CA PRO A 117 -2.47 -16.87 0.35
C PRO A 117 -3.54 -16.25 -0.56
N TYR A 118 -3.23 -15.09 -1.13
CA TYR A 118 -4.10 -14.46 -2.11
C TYR A 118 -3.33 -13.61 -3.11
N GLY A 119 -3.87 -13.51 -4.32
CA GLY A 119 -3.50 -12.53 -5.32
C GLY A 119 -4.43 -11.33 -5.26
N VAL A 120 -3.95 -10.18 -5.70
CA VAL A 120 -4.73 -8.94 -5.79
C VAL A 120 -4.53 -8.29 -7.14
N ILE A 121 -5.63 -7.77 -7.69
CA ILE A 121 -5.64 -6.91 -8.87
C ILE A 121 -6.68 -5.82 -8.65
N GLY A 122 -6.36 -4.59 -9.04
CA GLY A 122 -7.27 -3.47 -8.86
C GLY A 122 -6.96 -2.30 -9.78
N VAL A 123 -7.91 -1.38 -9.80
CA VAL A 123 -7.84 -0.09 -10.51
C VAL A 123 -8.30 1.00 -9.57
N GLY A 124 -7.80 2.21 -9.78
CA GLY A 124 -8.19 3.34 -8.94
C GLY A 124 -7.50 4.62 -9.37
N MET A 125 -7.36 5.53 -8.44
CA MET A 125 -6.77 6.83 -8.66
C MET A 125 -5.79 7.20 -7.57
N ILE A 126 -4.75 7.91 -7.98
CA ILE A 126 -3.75 8.50 -7.09
C ILE A 126 -3.86 10.01 -7.23
N HIS A 127 -4.03 10.69 -6.12
CA HIS A 127 -4.17 12.13 -6.05
C HIS A 127 -3.00 12.75 -5.29
N ALA A 128 -2.35 13.73 -5.93
CA ALA A 128 -1.34 14.60 -5.34
C ALA A 128 -1.96 15.99 -5.20
N PRO A 129 -2.05 16.57 -3.98
CA PRO A 129 -2.60 17.90 -3.79
C PRO A 129 -1.64 18.98 -4.31
N GLU A 130 -2.19 20.14 -4.60
CA GLU A 130 -1.41 21.35 -4.89
C GLU A 130 -0.51 21.70 -3.70
N ARG A 131 0.72 22.10 -4.01
CA ARG A 131 1.68 22.51 -2.99
C ARG A 131 2.63 23.58 -3.51
N GLN A 132 2.99 24.53 -2.64
CA GLN A 132 4.10 25.44 -2.87
C GLN A 132 5.38 24.87 -2.25
N ILE A 133 6.43 24.79 -3.05
CA ILE A 133 7.75 24.30 -2.64
C ILE A 133 8.69 25.49 -2.56
N ASN A 134 9.35 25.66 -1.42
CA ASN A 134 10.42 26.62 -1.27
C ASN A 134 11.74 25.95 -1.66
N VAL A 135 12.37 26.42 -2.72
CA VAL A 135 13.67 25.92 -3.18
C VAL A 135 14.69 27.03 -3.00
N ASN A 136 15.82 26.70 -2.35
CA ASN A 136 16.93 27.60 -2.26
C ASN A 136 17.89 27.32 -3.43
N VAL A 137 18.02 28.27 -4.34
CA VAL A 137 18.92 28.20 -5.49
C VAL A 137 19.92 29.34 -5.38
N GLU A 138 21.17 28.99 -5.16
CA GLU A 138 22.29 29.96 -5.03
C GLU A 138 22.01 31.08 -4.00
N GLY A 139 21.35 30.77 -2.88
CA GLY A 139 21.01 31.73 -1.83
C GLY A 139 19.68 32.45 -2.04
N ILE A 140 19.02 32.29 -3.18
CA ILE A 140 17.71 32.87 -3.50
C ILE A 140 16.59 31.86 -3.18
N GLN A 141 15.64 32.24 -2.33
CA GLN A 141 14.46 31.42 -2.07
C GLN A 141 13.42 31.64 -3.19
N VAL A 142 13.18 30.60 -3.98
CA VAL A 142 12.18 30.60 -5.03
C VAL A 142 10.99 29.73 -4.61
N LYS A 143 9.78 30.30 -4.66
CA LYS A 143 8.53 29.56 -4.44
C LYS A 143 8.08 28.98 -5.77
N LEU A 144 8.02 27.66 -5.87
CA LEU A 144 7.56 26.95 -7.04
C LEU A 144 6.19 26.31 -6.76
N PRO A 145 5.15 26.67 -7.50
CA PRO A 145 3.86 25.98 -7.39
C PRO A 145 3.98 24.58 -8.04
N VAL A 146 3.51 23.59 -7.35
CA VAL A 146 3.28 22.24 -7.88
C VAL A 146 1.77 22.06 -7.96
N GLU A 147 1.28 21.90 -9.17
CA GLU A 147 -0.14 21.74 -9.42
C GLU A 147 -0.66 20.41 -8.89
N ALA A 148 -1.92 20.41 -8.47
CA ALA A 148 -2.62 19.18 -8.11
C ALA A 148 -2.68 18.26 -9.33
N SER A 149 -2.50 16.97 -9.11
CA SER A 149 -2.63 15.97 -10.16
C SER A 149 -3.39 14.75 -9.67
N THR A 150 -4.32 14.26 -10.49
CA THR A 150 -5.04 13.02 -10.27
C THR A 150 -4.80 12.10 -11.46
N ASN A 151 -4.29 10.91 -11.21
CA ASN A 151 -3.96 9.96 -12.24
C ASN A 151 -4.62 8.62 -11.94
N ALA A 152 -5.18 7.98 -12.97
CA ALA A 152 -5.63 6.61 -12.86
C ALA A 152 -4.43 5.69 -12.66
N ALA A 153 -4.62 4.61 -11.91
CA ALA A 153 -3.58 3.61 -11.70
C ALA A 153 -4.18 2.21 -11.66
N VAL A 154 -3.41 1.25 -12.13
CA VAL A 154 -3.68 -0.17 -11.90
C VAL A 154 -2.74 -0.67 -10.83
N ASN A 155 -3.20 -1.62 -10.02
CA ASN A 155 -2.34 -2.33 -9.08
C ASN A 155 -2.47 -3.84 -9.24
N PHE A 156 -1.41 -4.54 -8.90
CA PHE A 156 -1.41 -5.99 -8.79
C PHE A 156 -0.39 -6.42 -7.74
N GLY A 157 -0.63 -7.57 -7.14
CA GLY A 157 0.26 -8.06 -6.10
C GLY A 157 -0.27 -9.33 -5.46
N GLY A 158 0.11 -9.52 -4.20
CA GLY A 158 -0.35 -10.65 -3.43
C GLY A 158 0.03 -10.53 -1.97
N GLY A 159 -0.51 -11.44 -1.18
CA GLY A 159 -0.29 -11.41 0.25
C GLY A 159 -0.69 -12.71 0.93
N LEU A 160 -0.59 -12.67 2.24
CA LEU A 160 -0.98 -13.71 3.15
C LEU A 160 -1.96 -13.15 4.18
N ARG A 161 -3.02 -13.87 4.45
CA ARG A 161 -3.95 -13.63 5.56
C ARG A 161 -3.75 -14.72 6.59
N TYR A 162 -3.70 -14.34 7.84
CA TYR A 162 -3.71 -15.25 8.97
C TYR A 162 -4.93 -14.96 9.83
N TYR A 163 -5.83 -15.92 9.94
CA TYR A 163 -7.03 -15.80 10.75
C TYR A 163 -6.73 -16.29 12.17
N ILE A 164 -6.68 -15.36 13.13
CA ILE A 164 -6.47 -15.64 14.55
C ILE A 164 -7.69 -16.39 15.11
N ASN A 165 -8.87 -15.95 14.69
CA ASN A 165 -10.14 -16.58 15.03
C ASN A 165 -11.20 -16.22 13.97
N GLN A 166 -12.47 -16.53 14.23
CA GLN A 166 -13.57 -16.27 13.29
C GLN A 166 -13.90 -14.78 13.07
N ARG A 167 -13.36 -13.88 13.92
CA ARG A 167 -13.63 -12.43 13.83
C ARG A 167 -12.39 -11.61 13.50
N PHE A 168 -11.21 -12.06 13.92
CA PHE A 168 -9.98 -11.28 13.81
C PHE A 168 -8.93 -12.00 12.98
N GLY A 169 -8.22 -11.23 12.18
CA GLY A 169 -7.06 -11.70 11.47
C GLY A 169 -6.05 -10.59 11.20
N VAL A 170 -4.88 -11.01 10.74
CA VAL A 170 -3.82 -10.13 10.28
C VAL A 170 -3.48 -10.46 8.83
N ARG A 171 -2.91 -9.50 8.13
CA ARG A 171 -2.46 -9.68 6.75
C ARG A 171 -1.11 -9.04 6.52
N ALA A 172 -0.38 -9.61 5.58
CA ALA A 172 0.80 -9.02 4.97
C ALA A 172 0.57 -8.99 3.46
N GLU A 173 0.83 -7.86 2.81
CA GLU A 173 0.55 -7.69 1.39
C GLU A 173 1.65 -6.87 0.72
N ALA A 174 1.98 -7.21 -0.52
CA ALA A 174 2.85 -6.44 -1.40
C ALA A 174 2.13 -6.15 -2.71
N LYS A 175 2.11 -4.89 -3.12
CA LYS A 175 1.49 -4.42 -4.37
C LYS A 175 2.47 -3.60 -5.19
N LEU A 176 2.34 -3.71 -6.50
CA LEU A 176 2.94 -2.81 -7.48
C LEU A 176 1.83 -1.96 -8.10
N TYR A 177 2.13 -0.69 -8.29
CA TYR A 177 1.27 0.31 -8.89
C TYR A 177 1.87 0.79 -10.19
N LYS A 178 1.06 0.80 -11.23
CA LYS A 178 1.40 1.41 -12.52
C LYS A 178 0.43 2.56 -12.80
N PRO A 179 0.81 3.80 -12.44
CA PRO A 179 0.02 4.97 -12.75
C PRO A 179 0.02 5.27 -14.26
N SER A 180 -1.04 5.96 -14.71
CA SER A 180 -1.14 6.55 -16.04
C SER A 180 -0.91 8.07 -15.98
N GLY A 181 -0.78 8.71 -17.13
CA GLY A 181 -0.67 10.17 -17.21
C GLY A 181 0.71 10.72 -16.86
N GLN A 182 0.75 11.81 -16.11
CA GLN A 182 2.01 12.49 -15.74
C GLN A 182 2.85 11.70 -14.73
N PHE A 183 2.22 10.79 -13.99
CA PHE A 183 2.84 9.96 -12.99
C PHE A 183 3.23 8.61 -13.57
N LYS A 184 4.28 8.57 -14.39
CA LYS A 184 4.67 7.37 -15.14
C LYS A 184 5.47 6.33 -14.35
N GLU A 185 5.98 6.69 -13.18
CA GLU A 185 6.87 5.84 -12.42
C GLU A 185 6.11 4.73 -11.69
N THR A 186 6.49 3.49 -11.94
CA THR A 186 5.98 2.33 -11.21
C THR A 186 6.53 2.36 -9.79
N PHE A 187 5.67 2.21 -8.81
CA PHE A 187 6.07 2.10 -7.41
C PHE A 187 5.37 0.93 -6.74
N GLY A 188 5.89 0.54 -5.61
CA GLY A 188 5.33 -0.55 -4.83
C GLY A 188 5.07 -0.15 -3.40
N LYS A 189 4.28 -0.98 -2.71
CA LYS A 189 4.12 -0.93 -1.26
C LYS A 189 4.18 -2.32 -0.66
N VAL A 190 4.67 -2.37 0.56
CA VAL A 190 4.55 -3.53 1.44
C VAL A 190 3.81 -3.08 2.68
N GLU A 191 2.78 -3.80 3.06
CA GLU A 191 1.92 -3.44 4.18
C GLU A 191 1.66 -4.62 5.11
N PHE A 192 1.43 -4.26 6.38
CA PHE A 192 0.97 -5.16 7.43
C PHE A 192 -0.29 -4.55 8.03
N GLY A 193 -1.33 -5.36 8.17
CA GLY A 193 -2.61 -4.90 8.64
C GLY A 193 -3.32 -5.93 9.50
N PHE A 194 -4.34 -5.44 10.18
CA PHE A 194 -5.32 -6.27 10.87
C PHE A 194 -6.69 -6.09 10.21
N PHE A 195 -7.54 -7.07 10.35
CA PHE A 195 -8.92 -6.98 9.90
C PHE A 195 -9.88 -7.64 10.88
N VAL A 196 -11.10 -7.14 10.88
CA VAL A 196 -12.25 -7.69 11.62
C VAL A 196 -13.24 -8.21 10.60
N GLN A 197 -13.63 -9.46 10.76
CA GLN A 197 -14.65 -10.12 9.93
C GLN A 197 -16.03 -9.92 10.58
N LEU A 198 -16.90 -9.25 9.84
CA LEU A 198 -18.29 -8.96 10.21
C LEU A 198 -19.23 -9.83 9.36
N ARG A 199 -20.35 -10.19 9.96
CA ARG A 199 -21.44 -10.89 9.28
C ARG A 199 -22.45 -9.92 8.74
#